data_6574b12484cd681d14252b40f3fcf582
#
_entry.id   6574b12484cd681d14252b40f3fcf582
#
_cell.length_a   1.000
_cell.length_b   1.000
_cell.length_c   1.000
_cell.angle_alpha   90.00
_cell.angle_beta   90.00
_cell.angle_gamma   90.00
#
_symmetry.space_group_name_H-M   'P 1'
#
loop_
_entity.id
_entity.type
_entity.pdbx_description
1 polymer ?
#
loop_
_entity_poly.entity_id
_entity_poly.type
_entity_poly.pdbx_seq_one_letter_code
_entity_poly.pdbx_strand_id
1 'polypeptide(L)'
;KSLKLKHLQEIPDQSGNVTTSFTWGWDSSKTSELLSGMGVSALEKEEVDSENIPHGLLSNLGHPQSPPRKRVKGKGSDKDFVIIRRPKLSRENFPGVSWDSLPDELLLGIFSCLCLPELLRVSGVCKRWYRLSLDESLWQSLDLAGKNLHPDVTVRLLSRGVVAFRCPRSFMEQPLGESFSSFRVQHMDLSNSVINVSNLHKILSECSKLQNLSLEGLQLSDPIVKTLAQNENLVRLNLCGCSGFSESAVATLLSSCSRLDELNLSWCFDFTEKHVQAAVAHLPNTITQLNLSGYRKNLQKTDLCTIIKRCPNLIRLDLSDSIMLKNDCFPEFFQLNYLQHLSLSRCYDIIPDTLL
;
A
#
# COMPACT_ATOMS: atom_id res chain seq x y z
N LYS A 1 -39.02 3.67 -20.70
CA LYS A 1 -38.76 2.97 -19.41
C LYS A 1 -37.93 3.91 -18.56
N SER A 2 -38.56 4.51 -17.57
CA SER A 2 -37.92 5.42 -16.60
C SER A 2 -37.01 4.61 -15.69
N LEU A 3 -35.72 4.80 -15.80
CA LEU A 3 -34.75 4.32 -14.81
C LEU A 3 -34.82 5.24 -13.59
N LYS A 4 -35.39 4.74 -12.50
CA LYS A 4 -35.35 5.41 -11.20
C LYS A 4 -33.90 5.37 -10.69
N LEU A 5 -33.19 6.48 -10.85
CA LEU A 5 -31.98 6.79 -10.10
C LEU A 5 -32.36 6.95 -8.62
N LYS A 6 -32.18 5.91 -7.81
CA LYS A 6 -32.33 5.98 -6.37
C LYS A 6 -31.02 6.47 -5.77
N HIS A 7 -31.15 7.61 -5.07
CA HIS A 7 -30.19 8.24 -4.16
C HIS A 7 -28.95 8.91 -4.77
N LEU A 8 -29.17 10.13 -5.29
CA LEU A 8 -28.17 11.19 -5.14
C LEU A 8 -28.31 11.72 -3.70
N GLN A 9 -27.41 11.37 -2.80
CA GLN A 9 -27.27 12.09 -1.54
C GLN A 9 -26.39 13.32 -1.78
N GLU A 10 -26.98 14.51 -1.65
CA GLU A 10 -26.25 15.75 -1.46
C GLU A 10 -25.46 15.65 -0.14
N ILE A 11 -24.14 15.72 -0.22
CA ILE A 11 -23.26 15.81 0.94
C ILE A 11 -23.13 17.28 1.32
N PRO A 12 -23.39 17.67 2.59
CA PRO A 12 -23.32 19.07 3.02
C PRO A 12 -21.92 19.64 2.88
N ASP A 13 -21.87 20.84 2.34
CA ASP A 13 -20.70 21.69 2.21
C ASP A 13 -20.09 22.01 3.59
N GLN A 14 -19.02 21.34 3.97
CA GLN A 14 -18.13 21.79 5.03
C GLN A 14 -16.74 22.02 4.43
N SER A 15 -16.35 23.28 4.43
CA SER A 15 -15.05 23.80 4.05
C SER A 15 -13.90 23.07 4.77
N GLY A 16 -13.35 22.10 4.11
CA GLY A 16 -12.13 21.38 4.46
C GLY A 16 -11.81 20.51 3.27
N ASN A 17 -10.59 20.61 2.73
CA ASN A 17 -10.08 19.90 1.58
C ASN A 17 -10.73 18.52 1.41
N VAL A 18 -11.84 18.48 0.71
CA VAL A 18 -12.41 17.25 0.18
C VAL A 18 -11.57 16.90 -1.03
N THR A 19 -10.42 16.30 -0.80
CA THR A 19 -9.97 15.29 -1.72
C THR A 19 -11.14 14.32 -1.80
N THR A 20 -11.90 14.36 -2.89
CA THR A 20 -12.73 13.24 -3.29
C THR A 20 -11.77 12.10 -3.45
N SER A 21 -11.47 11.49 -2.31
CA SER A 21 -10.71 10.28 -2.31
C SER A 21 -11.56 9.28 -3.06
N PHE A 22 -11.26 9.07 -4.32
CA PHE A 22 -11.14 7.73 -4.80
C PHE A 22 -10.13 7.15 -3.81
N THR A 23 -10.58 7.10 -2.57
CA THR A 23 -9.88 6.35 -1.58
C THR A 23 -9.80 5.01 -2.24
N TRP A 24 -8.64 4.68 -2.70
CA TRP A 24 -8.21 3.35 -2.44
C TRP A 24 -8.67 3.18 -1.01
N GLY A 25 -10.01 2.98 -0.99
CA GLY A 25 -10.53 2.52 0.24
C GLY A 25 -9.80 1.21 0.38
N TRP A 26 -8.66 1.29 1.04
CA TRP A 26 -8.58 0.34 2.08
C TRP A 26 -9.89 0.63 2.80
N ASP A 27 -10.98 0.17 2.15
CA ASP A 27 -12.28 0.13 2.77
C ASP A 27 -11.97 -0.60 4.06
N SER A 28 -11.93 0.16 5.13
CA SER A 28 -11.54 -0.37 6.44
C SER A 28 -12.35 -1.62 6.76
N SER A 29 -13.51 -1.83 6.12
CA SER A 29 -14.30 -3.04 6.24
C SER A 29 -13.77 -4.18 5.36
N LYS A 30 -13.47 -3.99 4.08
CA LYS A 30 -12.95 -5.07 3.20
C LYS A 30 -11.47 -5.34 3.41
N THR A 31 -10.71 -4.32 3.76
CA THR A 31 -9.31 -4.50 4.15
C THR A 31 -9.21 -5.05 5.54
N SER A 32 -10.08 -4.65 6.46
CA SER A 32 -10.20 -5.28 7.77
C SER A 32 -10.62 -6.75 7.65
N GLU A 33 -11.48 -7.14 6.70
CA GLU A 33 -11.77 -8.55 6.41
C GLU A 33 -10.59 -9.28 5.80
N LEU A 34 -9.90 -8.69 4.81
CA LEU A 34 -8.68 -9.28 4.24
C LEU A 34 -7.54 -9.30 5.27
N LEU A 35 -7.34 -8.25 6.03
CA LEU A 35 -6.33 -8.18 7.08
C LEU A 35 -6.73 -9.02 8.30
N SER A 36 -8.01 -9.09 8.67
CA SER A 36 -8.54 -9.97 9.73
C SER A 36 -8.45 -11.44 9.33
N GLY A 37 -8.72 -11.77 8.07
CA GLY A 37 -8.46 -13.10 7.52
C GLY A 37 -6.98 -13.47 7.46
N MET A 38 -6.07 -12.48 7.49
CA MET A 38 -4.62 -12.63 7.58
C MET A 38 -4.08 -12.39 9.00
N GLY A 39 -4.95 -12.21 10.01
CA GLY A 39 -4.56 -11.99 11.41
C GLY A 39 -4.10 -10.57 11.74
N VAL A 40 -4.43 -9.57 10.93
CA VAL A 40 -4.09 -8.17 11.16
C VAL A 40 -5.33 -7.41 11.59
N SER A 41 -5.39 -6.95 12.83
CA SER A 41 -6.41 -6.02 13.30
C SER A 41 -6.07 -4.57 12.92
N ALA A 42 -7.07 -3.81 12.47
CA ALA A 42 -6.90 -2.38 12.26
C ALA A 42 -6.58 -1.70 13.61
N LEU A 43 -5.49 -0.94 13.65
CA LEU A 43 -5.16 -0.11 14.78
C LEU A 43 -6.19 1.03 14.86
N GLU A 44 -7.01 1.06 15.90
CA GLU A 44 -7.70 2.27 16.30
C GLU A 44 -6.67 3.38 16.56
N LYS A 45 -7.00 4.61 16.12
CA LYS A 45 -6.16 5.79 16.31
C LYS A 45 -6.04 6.10 17.81
N GLU A 46 -5.16 5.44 18.52
CA GLU A 46 -4.53 6.07 19.66
C GLU A 46 -3.29 6.81 19.13
N GLU A 47 -3.22 8.08 19.40
CA GLU A 47 -2.03 8.91 19.21
C GLU A 47 -0.90 8.33 20.07
N VAL A 48 -0.21 7.35 19.52
CA VAL A 48 1.01 6.84 20.14
C VAL A 48 2.13 7.75 19.68
N ASP A 49 2.59 8.59 20.61
CA ASP A 49 3.79 9.40 20.44
C ASP A 49 4.89 8.61 19.74
N SER A 50 5.33 9.14 18.59
CA SER A 50 6.31 8.49 17.70
C SER A 50 7.71 8.36 18.30
N GLU A 51 7.92 8.77 19.54
CA GLU A 51 9.23 8.81 20.19
C GLU A 51 9.66 7.51 20.88
N ASN A 52 8.80 6.50 21.00
CA ASN A 52 9.06 5.34 21.88
C ASN A 52 9.33 4.00 21.18
N ILE A 53 9.69 3.97 19.91
CA ILE A 53 10.29 2.75 19.33
C ILE A 53 11.82 2.89 19.41
N PRO A 54 12.51 2.14 20.27
CA PRO A 54 13.97 2.22 20.35
C PRO A 54 14.58 1.88 18.99
N HIS A 55 15.24 2.84 18.35
CA HIS A 55 15.96 2.65 17.07
C HIS A 55 16.90 1.44 17.08
N GLY A 56 17.38 1.02 18.27
CA GLY A 56 18.22 -0.16 18.44
C GLY A 56 17.54 -1.51 18.21
N LEU A 57 16.21 -1.60 18.29
CA LEU A 57 15.50 -2.87 18.09
C LEU A 57 15.33 -3.23 16.62
N LEU A 58 15.10 -2.25 15.75
CA LEU A 58 15.01 -2.46 14.30
C LEU A 58 16.38 -2.75 13.67
N SER A 59 17.46 -2.15 14.21
CA SER A 59 18.83 -2.42 13.74
C SER A 59 19.33 -3.84 14.08
N ASN A 60 18.81 -4.44 15.15
CA ASN A 60 19.18 -5.79 15.58
C ASN A 60 18.50 -6.93 14.80
N LEU A 61 17.48 -6.63 14.01
CA LEU A 61 16.77 -7.62 13.18
C LEU A 61 17.58 -8.14 11.99
N GLY A 62 18.78 -7.62 11.74
CA GLY A 62 19.53 -7.87 10.51
C GLY A 62 20.88 -8.60 10.62
N HIS A 63 21.41 -8.85 11.80
CA HIS A 63 22.65 -9.61 11.95
C HIS A 63 22.50 -10.80 12.90
N PRO A 64 22.85 -12.03 12.50
CA PRO A 64 23.21 -13.06 13.46
C PRO A 64 24.47 -12.60 14.15
N GLN A 65 24.34 -11.95 15.31
CA GLN A 65 25.51 -11.70 16.15
C GLN A 65 26.09 -13.04 16.53
N SER A 66 27.31 -13.30 16.04
CA SER A 66 28.15 -14.38 16.56
C SER A 66 28.20 -14.22 18.08
N PRO A 67 28.12 -15.32 18.85
CA PRO A 67 28.17 -15.22 20.28
C PRO A 67 29.48 -14.52 20.69
N PRO A 68 29.47 -13.63 21.69
CA PRO A 68 30.64 -12.85 22.07
C PRO A 68 31.78 -13.80 22.42
N ARG A 69 32.92 -13.67 21.72
CA ARG A 69 34.14 -14.39 22.03
C ARG A 69 34.50 -14.16 23.49
N LYS A 70 34.63 -15.24 24.28
CA LYS A 70 35.06 -15.18 25.66
C LYS A 70 36.39 -14.43 25.71
N ARG A 71 36.39 -13.24 26.30
CA ARG A 71 37.62 -12.50 26.61
C ARG A 71 38.45 -13.34 27.58
N VAL A 72 39.63 -13.71 27.17
CA VAL A 72 40.66 -14.31 28.05
C VAL A 72 41.00 -13.28 29.12
N LYS A 73 40.73 -13.60 30.38
CA LYS A 73 41.07 -12.75 31.53
C LYS A 73 42.58 -12.68 31.67
N GLY A 74 43.13 -11.49 31.45
CA GLY A 74 44.48 -11.17 31.97
C GLY A 74 44.42 -11.11 33.50
N LYS A 75 45.39 -11.73 34.15
CA LYS A 75 45.60 -11.65 35.60
C LYS A 75 45.91 -10.20 36.02
N GLY A 76 45.10 -9.66 36.94
CA GLY A 76 45.37 -8.36 37.57
C GLY A 76 44.42 -8.12 38.73
N SER A 77 44.93 -8.25 39.94
CA SER A 77 44.58 -7.75 41.28
C SER A 77 43.15 -7.88 41.80
N ASP A 78 43.08 -8.52 42.93
CA ASP A 78 41.96 -8.71 43.85
C ASP A 78 41.21 -7.41 44.15
N LYS A 79 39.92 -7.40 43.82
CA LYS A 79 38.86 -6.65 44.54
C LYS A 79 37.69 -7.62 44.69
N ASP A 80 37.37 -7.91 45.93
CA ASP A 80 36.26 -8.77 46.34
C ASP A 80 34.91 -8.28 45.75
N PHE A 81 34.50 -8.85 44.64
CA PHE A 81 33.13 -8.71 44.16
C PHE A 81 32.28 -9.85 44.74
N VAL A 82 31.49 -9.54 45.76
CA VAL A 82 30.45 -10.42 46.25
C VAL A 82 29.41 -10.63 45.16
N ILE A 83 29.47 -11.79 44.49
CA ILE A 83 28.40 -12.20 43.58
C ILE A 83 27.20 -12.59 44.41
N ILE A 84 26.29 -11.66 44.63
CA ILE A 84 24.96 -11.95 45.19
C ILE A 84 24.23 -12.80 44.15
N ARG A 85 24.31 -14.11 44.26
CA ARG A 85 23.44 -15.03 43.54
C ARG A 85 22.01 -14.78 44.08
N ARG A 86 21.14 -14.20 43.29
CA ARG A 86 19.72 -14.22 43.62
C ARG A 86 19.30 -15.67 43.93
N PRO A 87 18.64 -15.92 45.04
CA PRO A 87 18.13 -17.26 45.33
C PRO A 87 17.30 -17.72 44.16
N LYS A 88 17.53 -18.93 43.64
CA LYS A 88 16.56 -19.58 42.75
C LYS A 88 15.27 -19.70 43.58
N LEU A 89 14.28 -18.86 43.27
CA LEU A 89 12.93 -19.12 43.70
C LEU A 89 12.60 -20.56 43.31
N SER A 90 12.43 -21.45 44.26
CA SER A 90 11.86 -22.76 44.02
C SER A 90 10.54 -22.55 43.34
N ARG A 91 10.43 -22.97 42.08
CA ARG A 91 9.14 -23.00 41.40
C ARG A 91 8.24 -23.91 42.22
N GLU A 92 7.37 -23.31 43.01
CA GLU A 92 6.20 -24.02 43.50
C GLU A 92 5.45 -24.50 42.29
N ASN A 93 5.26 -25.81 42.18
CA ASN A 93 4.53 -26.46 41.10
C ASN A 93 3.08 -26.03 41.17
N PHE A 94 2.73 -24.88 40.61
CA PHE A 94 1.36 -24.60 40.23
C PHE A 94 0.98 -25.57 39.09
N PRO A 95 -0.14 -26.31 39.20
CA PRO A 95 -0.65 -27.15 38.14
C PRO A 95 -1.23 -26.27 37.02
N GLY A 96 -0.39 -25.55 36.30
CA GLY A 96 -0.72 -24.74 35.14
C GLY A 96 0.17 -25.10 34.00
N VAL A 97 -0.34 -25.04 32.78
CA VAL A 97 0.45 -25.26 31.57
C VAL A 97 1.55 -24.21 31.51
N SER A 98 2.82 -24.63 31.60
CA SER A 98 3.95 -23.72 31.44
C SER A 98 4.06 -23.26 29.97
N TRP A 99 4.39 -22.00 29.73
CA TRP A 99 4.72 -21.49 28.41
C TRP A 99 5.81 -22.31 27.71
N ASP A 100 6.71 -22.93 28.49
CA ASP A 100 7.78 -23.78 27.97
C ASP A 100 7.26 -25.12 27.43
N SER A 101 6.07 -25.58 27.89
CA SER A 101 5.45 -26.84 27.47
C SER A 101 4.53 -26.70 26.24
N LEU A 102 4.20 -25.45 25.84
CA LEU A 102 3.38 -25.23 24.64
C LEU A 102 4.16 -25.56 23.37
N PRO A 103 3.56 -26.31 22.41
CA PRO A 103 4.12 -26.48 21.09
C PRO A 103 4.41 -25.16 20.36
N ASP A 104 5.37 -25.16 19.43
CA ASP A 104 5.74 -23.96 18.66
C ASP A 104 4.56 -23.43 17.84
N GLU A 105 3.72 -24.31 17.30
CA GLU A 105 2.54 -24.00 16.52
C GLU A 105 1.50 -23.20 17.33
N LEU A 106 1.30 -23.55 18.59
CA LEU A 106 0.39 -22.81 19.47
C LEU A 106 0.97 -21.44 19.84
N LEU A 107 2.27 -21.35 20.06
CA LEU A 107 2.94 -20.07 20.29
C LEU A 107 2.86 -19.18 19.05
N LEU A 108 3.06 -19.71 17.84
CA LEU A 108 2.90 -18.97 16.60
C LEU A 108 1.44 -18.49 16.42
N GLY A 109 0.46 -19.34 16.74
CA GLY A 109 -0.94 -18.94 16.75
C GLY A 109 -1.24 -17.79 17.73
N ILE A 110 -0.60 -17.79 18.91
CA ILE A 110 -0.72 -16.67 19.86
C ILE A 110 0.01 -15.43 19.33
N PHE A 111 1.20 -15.58 18.75
CA PHE A 111 1.97 -14.45 18.22
C PHE A 111 1.32 -13.82 17.00
N SER A 112 0.55 -14.55 16.22
CA SER A 112 -0.22 -14.00 15.09
C SER A 112 -1.32 -13.03 15.52
N CYS A 113 -1.74 -13.08 16.81
CA CYS A 113 -2.70 -12.14 17.39
C CYS A 113 -2.04 -10.86 17.94
N LEU A 114 -0.69 -10.77 17.93
CA LEU A 114 0.04 -9.63 18.49
C LEU A 114 0.27 -8.57 17.40
N CYS A 115 0.12 -7.29 17.78
CA CYS A 115 0.55 -6.21 16.91
C CYS A 115 2.10 -6.15 16.82
N LEU A 116 2.64 -5.49 15.81
CA LEU A 116 4.08 -5.43 15.55
C LEU A 116 4.91 -4.98 16.77
N PRO A 117 4.55 -3.92 17.54
CA PRO A 117 5.27 -3.54 18.75
C PRO A 117 5.29 -4.62 19.83
N GLU A 118 4.22 -5.36 19.98
CA GLU A 118 4.11 -6.47 20.94
C GLU A 118 4.96 -7.66 20.49
N LEU A 119 4.91 -8.00 19.19
CA LEU A 119 5.72 -9.04 18.60
C LEU A 119 7.22 -8.75 18.81
N LEU A 120 7.64 -7.49 18.67
CA LEU A 120 9.01 -7.08 18.97
C LEU A 120 9.33 -7.18 20.47
N ARG A 121 8.40 -6.89 21.37
CA ARG A 121 8.60 -7.07 22.83
C ARG A 121 8.77 -8.54 23.20
N VAL A 122 7.91 -9.42 22.70
CA VAL A 122 8.00 -10.85 23.00
C VAL A 122 9.28 -11.50 22.44
N SER A 123 9.84 -10.96 21.35
CA SER A 123 11.13 -11.40 20.80
C SER A 123 12.29 -11.28 21.81
N GLY A 124 12.19 -10.35 22.78
CA GLY A 124 13.18 -10.15 23.84
C GLY A 124 13.07 -11.09 25.03
N VAL A 125 12.02 -11.93 25.13
CA VAL A 125 11.74 -12.74 26.31
C VAL A 125 12.73 -13.93 26.45
N CYS A 126 12.90 -14.73 25.41
CA CYS A 126 13.84 -15.85 25.41
C CYS A 126 14.24 -16.22 23.96
N LYS A 127 15.27 -17.07 23.82
CA LYS A 127 15.78 -17.52 22.52
C LYS A 127 14.72 -18.24 21.67
N ARG A 128 13.84 -19.02 22.29
CA ARG A 128 12.76 -19.72 21.61
C ARG A 128 11.75 -18.72 21.05
N TRP A 129 11.29 -17.77 21.84
CA TRP A 129 10.34 -16.75 21.43
C TRP A 129 10.95 -15.80 20.38
N TYR A 130 12.24 -15.48 20.51
CA TYR A 130 12.96 -14.75 19.48
C TYR A 130 12.92 -15.46 18.12
N ARG A 131 13.23 -16.77 18.11
CA ARG A 131 13.17 -17.57 16.87
C ARG A 131 11.77 -17.59 16.28
N LEU A 132 10.75 -17.85 17.10
CA LEU A 132 9.36 -17.91 16.67
C LEU A 132 8.84 -16.54 16.20
N SER A 133 9.22 -15.45 16.84
CA SER A 133 8.82 -14.10 16.42
C SER A 133 9.37 -13.69 15.04
N LEU A 134 10.36 -14.41 14.53
CA LEU A 134 10.93 -14.21 13.19
C LEU A 134 10.34 -15.14 12.13
N ASP A 135 9.35 -15.95 12.48
CA ASP A 135 8.67 -16.83 11.52
C ASP A 135 7.99 -16.04 10.42
N GLU A 136 8.14 -16.47 9.17
CA GLU A 136 7.58 -15.75 7.99
C GLU A 136 6.08 -15.54 8.11
N SER A 137 5.35 -16.46 8.72
CA SER A 137 3.89 -16.36 8.88
C SER A 137 3.44 -15.11 9.65
N LEU A 138 4.27 -14.60 10.56
CA LEU A 138 3.99 -13.42 11.37
C LEU A 138 4.31 -12.10 10.66
N TRP A 139 5.02 -12.16 9.51
CA TRP A 139 5.49 -10.98 8.78
C TRP A 139 4.80 -10.79 7.43
N GLN A 140 3.73 -11.56 7.16
CA GLN A 140 3.04 -11.49 5.88
C GLN A 140 2.39 -10.15 5.60
N SER A 141 1.95 -9.42 6.63
CA SER A 141 1.33 -8.11 6.50
C SER A 141 1.98 -7.10 7.43
N LEU A 142 2.47 -6.00 6.87
CA LEU A 142 3.13 -4.93 7.60
C LEU A 142 2.49 -3.58 7.28
N ASP A 143 1.97 -2.90 8.31
CA ASP A 143 1.56 -1.50 8.23
C ASP A 143 2.56 -0.63 9.00
N LEU A 144 3.29 0.20 8.25
CA LEU A 144 4.31 1.11 8.74
C LEU A 144 4.01 2.56 8.34
N ALA A 145 2.71 2.88 8.19
CA ALA A 145 2.26 4.21 7.79
C ALA A 145 2.84 5.32 8.69
N GLY A 146 3.38 6.37 8.05
CA GLY A 146 3.95 7.51 8.76
C GLY A 146 5.24 7.23 9.53
N LYS A 147 5.90 6.09 9.29
CA LYS A 147 7.18 5.75 9.91
C LYS A 147 8.34 6.14 8.99
N ASN A 148 9.38 6.72 9.60
CA ASN A 148 10.63 6.97 8.90
C ASN A 148 11.47 5.71 8.93
N LEU A 149 11.67 5.09 7.77
CA LEU A 149 12.43 3.86 7.65
C LEU A 149 13.72 4.11 6.88
N HIS A 150 14.82 3.56 7.38
CA HIS A 150 16.02 3.48 6.56
C HIS A 150 15.72 2.53 5.39
N PRO A 151 16.08 2.87 4.13
CA PRO A 151 15.77 2.03 2.96
C PRO A 151 16.24 0.59 3.10
N ASP A 152 17.42 0.33 3.68
CA ASP A 152 17.91 -1.02 3.92
C ASP A 152 17.04 -1.82 4.89
N VAL A 153 16.39 -1.16 5.86
CA VAL A 153 15.43 -1.81 6.76
C VAL A 153 14.18 -2.22 5.99
N THR A 154 13.67 -1.34 5.13
CA THR A 154 12.54 -1.64 4.25
C THR A 154 12.81 -2.87 3.40
N VAL A 155 13.97 -2.94 2.75
CA VAL A 155 14.36 -4.09 1.93
C VAL A 155 14.49 -5.37 2.74
N ARG A 156 15.09 -5.31 3.93
CA ARG A 156 15.19 -6.49 4.82
C ARG A 156 13.82 -6.99 5.27
N LEU A 157 12.86 -6.08 5.50
CA LEU A 157 11.49 -6.44 5.82
C LEU A 157 10.82 -7.12 4.62
N LEU A 158 10.90 -6.54 3.43
CA LEU A 158 10.33 -7.10 2.21
C LEU A 158 10.92 -8.49 1.88
N SER A 159 12.22 -8.70 2.14
CA SER A 159 12.90 -9.98 1.94
C SER A 159 12.45 -11.09 2.90
N ARG A 160 11.69 -10.78 3.96
CA ARG A 160 11.14 -11.76 4.91
C ARG A 160 9.86 -12.44 4.46
N GLY A 161 9.47 -12.30 3.21
CA GLY A 161 8.27 -12.95 2.69
C GLY A 161 6.99 -12.15 2.88
N VAL A 162 7.10 -10.83 3.10
CA VAL A 162 5.95 -9.91 3.20
C VAL A 162 5.10 -10.01 1.94
N VAL A 163 3.79 -10.15 2.12
CA VAL A 163 2.77 -10.21 1.07
C VAL A 163 2.05 -8.87 0.95
N ALA A 164 1.71 -8.26 2.08
CA ALA A 164 1.07 -6.95 2.13
C ALA A 164 1.97 -5.95 2.86
N PHE A 165 2.38 -4.90 2.16
CA PHE A 165 3.27 -3.86 2.67
C PHE A 165 2.63 -2.48 2.52
N ARG A 166 2.36 -1.83 3.63
CA ARG A 166 1.80 -0.49 3.68
C ARG A 166 2.76 0.46 4.40
N CYS A 167 3.26 1.47 3.70
CA CYS A 167 4.21 2.44 4.24
C CYS A 167 3.98 3.84 3.63
N PRO A 168 2.73 4.36 3.62
CA PRO A 168 2.46 5.68 3.08
C PRO A 168 3.02 6.77 4.00
N ARG A 169 3.28 7.95 3.41
CA ARG A 169 3.81 9.14 4.12
C ARG A 169 5.09 8.88 4.89
N SER A 170 5.95 8.06 4.33
CA SER A 170 7.25 7.67 4.90
C SER A 170 8.40 8.37 4.18
N PHE A 171 9.57 8.40 4.82
CA PHE A 171 10.75 9.04 4.27
C PHE A 171 11.83 8.00 3.98
N MET A 172 12.26 7.85 2.71
CA MET A 172 13.19 6.82 2.22
C MET A 172 14.16 7.37 1.16
N GLU A 173 14.81 8.50 1.41
CA GLU A 173 15.71 9.15 0.43
C GLU A 173 17.12 8.57 0.36
N GLN A 174 17.60 7.96 1.44
CA GLN A 174 18.96 7.43 1.46
C GLN A 174 19.14 6.32 0.41
N PRO A 175 20.32 6.23 -0.23
CA PRO A 175 20.53 5.23 -1.28
C PRO A 175 20.45 3.80 -0.74
N LEU A 176 19.82 2.92 -1.53
CA LEU A 176 19.76 1.48 -1.25
C LEU A 176 21.07 0.79 -1.64
N GLY A 177 21.46 -0.22 -0.88
CA GLY A 177 22.55 -1.14 -1.22
C GLY A 177 22.34 -1.89 -2.55
N GLU A 178 23.31 -2.73 -2.93
CA GLU A 178 23.40 -3.23 -4.32
C GLU A 178 22.70 -4.57 -4.61
N SER A 179 22.25 -5.33 -3.63
CA SER A 179 21.76 -6.69 -3.90
C SER A 179 20.52 -7.05 -3.11
N PHE A 180 19.46 -7.39 -3.83
CA PHE A 180 18.21 -7.87 -3.23
C PHE A 180 17.76 -9.16 -3.93
N SER A 181 17.01 -9.99 -3.19
CA SER A 181 16.26 -11.11 -3.74
C SER A 181 14.85 -10.67 -4.12
N SER A 182 14.20 -11.36 -5.05
CA SER A 182 12.82 -11.04 -5.45
C SER A 182 11.87 -11.08 -4.25
N PHE A 183 10.96 -10.11 -4.20
CA PHE A 183 9.98 -9.97 -3.12
C PHE A 183 8.70 -10.75 -3.43
N ARG A 184 8.01 -11.21 -2.38
CA ARG A 184 6.73 -11.93 -2.49
C ARG A 184 5.51 -10.99 -2.42
N VAL A 185 5.74 -9.68 -2.43
CA VAL A 185 4.73 -8.65 -2.22
C VAL A 185 3.67 -8.71 -3.33
N GLN A 186 2.40 -8.77 -2.91
CA GLN A 186 1.23 -8.72 -3.76
C GLN A 186 0.46 -7.40 -3.59
N HIS A 187 0.50 -6.83 -2.38
CA HIS A 187 -0.18 -5.59 -2.04
C HIS A 187 0.84 -4.58 -1.51
N MET A 188 0.98 -3.44 -2.18
CA MET A 188 1.93 -2.40 -1.78
C MET A 188 1.28 -1.02 -1.82
N ASP A 189 1.44 -0.26 -0.73
CA ASP A 189 1.04 1.14 -0.63
C ASP A 189 2.24 1.98 -0.15
N LEU A 190 2.73 2.85 -1.03
CA LEU A 190 3.79 3.82 -0.77
C LEU A 190 3.30 5.26 -0.97
N SER A 191 2.00 5.48 -0.92
CA SER A 191 1.36 6.76 -1.23
C SER A 191 1.95 7.92 -0.43
N ASN A 192 2.16 9.03 -1.12
CA ASN A 192 2.61 10.29 -0.51
C ASN A 192 3.91 10.18 0.29
N SER A 193 4.76 9.19 -0.03
CA SER A 193 6.07 9.02 0.59
C SER A 193 7.14 9.82 -0.14
N VAL A 194 8.18 10.24 0.59
CA VAL A 194 9.36 10.86 0.02
C VAL A 194 10.38 9.77 -0.26
N ILE A 195 10.46 9.32 -1.50
CA ILE A 195 11.34 8.25 -1.95
C ILE A 195 12.10 8.68 -3.21
N ASN A 196 13.38 8.38 -3.25
CA ASN A 196 14.19 8.63 -4.45
C ASN A 196 13.73 7.72 -5.60
N VAL A 197 13.58 8.27 -6.81
CA VAL A 197 13.15 7.55 -8.01
C VAL A 197 13.99 6.29 -8.28
N SER A 198 15.31 6.35 -8.03
CA SER A 198 16.21 5.20 -8.17
C SER A 198 15.89 4.09 -7.13
N ASN A 199 15.60 4.47 -5.88
CA ASN A 199 15.24 3.52 -4.84
C ASN A 199 13.88 2.87 -5.14
N LEU A 200 12.91 3.67 -5.57
CA LEU A 200 11.60 3.19 -5.97
C LEU A 200 11.71 2.18 -7.13
N HIS A 201 12.52 2.49 -8.14
CA HIS A 201 12.78 1.58 -9.25
C HIS A 201 13.40 0.26 -8.76
N LYS A 202 14.43 0.31 -7.91
CA LYS A 202 15.06 -0.88 -7.35
C LYS A 202 14.09 -1.75 -6.54
N ILE A 203 13.22 -1.15 -5.71
CA ILE A 203 12.22 -1.90 -4.95
C ILE A 203 11.21 -2.57 -5.88
N LEU A 204 10.67 -1.82 -6.85
CA LEU A 204 9.63 -2.32 -7.73
C LEU A 204 10.16 -3.35 -8.73
N SER A 205 11.45 -3.29 -9.13
CA SER A 205 12.05 -4.28 -10.01
C SER A 205 12.11 -5.68 -9.40
N GLU A 206 12.13 -5.77 -8.07
CA GLU A 206 12.07 -7.05 -7.35
C GLU A 206 10.64 -7.54 -7.05
N CYS A 207 9.61 -6.74 -7.43
CA CYS A 207 8.20 -7.05 -7.19
C CYS A 207 7.54 -7.56 -8.48
N SER A 208 7.54 -8.87 -8.71
CA SER A 208 6.92 -9.51 -9.89
C SER A 208 5.53 -10.11 -9.63
N LYS A 209 4.97 -9.95 -8.41
CA LYS A 209 3.71 -10.58 -7.99
C LYS A 209 2.65 -9.57 -7.57
N LEU A 210 2.83 -8.30 -7.91
CA LEU A 210 1.92 -7.23 -7.52
C LEU A 210 0.52 -7.46 -8.10
N GLN A 211 -0.47 -7.32 -7.23
CA GLN A 211 -1.90 -7.34 -7.55
C GLN A 211 -2.54 -5.98 -7.25
N ASN A 212 -2.17 -5.36 -6.13
CA ASN A 212 -2.66 -4.06 -5.73
C ASN A 212 -1.47 -3.14 -5.42
N LEU A 213 -1.42 -2.00 -6.11
CA LEU A 213 -0.32 -1.03 -5.96
C LEU A 213 -0.86 0.39 -5.85
N SER A 214 -0.43 1.12 -4.82
CA SER A 214 -0.63 2.56 -4.72
C SER A 214 0.70 3.29 -4.62
N LEU A 215 0.92 4.20 -5.58
CA LEU A 215 2.08 5.10 -5.65
C LEU A 215 1.64 6.57 -5.65
N GLU A 216 0.43 6.84 -5.14
CA GLU A 216 -0.16 8.18 -5.13
C GLU A 216 0.84 9.27 -4.71
N GLY A 217 0.90 10.34 -5.50
CA GLY A 217 1.72 11.52 -5.21
C GLY A 217 3.23 11.33 -5.42
N LEU A 218 3.68 10.22 -6.00
CA LEU A 218 5.10 9.96 -6.22
C LEU A 218 5.58 10.45 -7.58
N GLN A 219 6.86 10.84 -7.61
CA GLN A 219 7.58 11.03 -8.86
C GLN A 219 8.04 9.68 -9.40
N LEU A 220 7.63 9.36 -10.62
CA LEU A 220 7.96 8.13 -11.31
C LEU A 220 8.97 8.39 -12.45
N SER A 221 9.17 7.38 -13.28
CA SER A 221 9.94 7.45 -14.52
C SER A 221 9.48 6.35 -15.47
N ASP A 222 9.76 6.48 -16.77
CA ASP A 222 9.44 5.44 -17.76
C ASP A 222 9.96 4.05 -17.39
N PRO A 223 11.20 3.88 -16.90
CA PRO A 223 11.68 2.58 -16.42
C PRO A 223 10.80 1.97 -15.32
N ILE A 224 10.35 2.77 -14.36
CA ILE A 224 9.45 2.30 -13.28
C ILE A 224 8.14 1.80 -13.89
N VAL A 225 7.49 2.60 -14.73
CA VAL A 225 6.21 2.25 -15.33
C VAL A 225 6.33 1.01 -16.22
N LYS A 226 7.43 0.85 -16.96
CA LYS A 226 7.74 -0.36 -17.72
C LYS A 226 7.96 -1.58 -16.83
N THR A 227 8.56 -1.42 -15.68
CA THR A 227 8.70 -2.49 -14.67
C THR A 227 7.33 -2.90 -14.13
N LEU A 228 6.44 -1.96 -13.84
CA LEU A 228 5.06 -2.26 -13.43
C LEU A 228 4.30 -3.06 -14.49
N ALA A 229 4.52 -2.76 -15.77
CA ALA A 229 3.92 -3.49 -16.88
C ALA A 229 4.27 -4.98 -16.94
N GLN A 230 5.29 -5.43 -16.21
CA GLN A 230 5.65 -6.86 -16.07
C GLN A 230 4.77 -7.61 -15.07
N ASN A 231 3.95 -6.91 -14.30
CA ASN A 231 3.03 -7.51 -13.33
C ASN A 231 1.67 -7.81 -13.99
N GLU A 232 1.57 -8.92 -14.73
CA GLU A 232 0.35 -9.34 -15.44
C GLU A 232 -0.85 -9.59 -14.51
N ASN A 233 -0.59 -9.80 -13.23
CA ASN A 233 -1.62 -10.03 -12.21
C ASN A 233 -2.09 -8.75 -11.52
N LEU A 234 -1.69 -7.58 -12.00
CA LEU A 234 -2.11 -6.31 -11.43
C LEU A 234 -3.61 -6.11 -11.65
N VAL A 235 -4.34 -5.96 -10.54
CA VAL A 235 -5.81 -5.80 -10.50
C VAL A 235 -6.17 -4.37 -10.16
N ARG A 236 -5.42 -3.75 -9.23
CA ARG A 236 -5.69 -2.39 -8.75
C ARG A 236 -4.44 -1.54 -8.84
N LEU A 237 -4.56 -0.38 -9.46
CA LEU A 237 -3.45 0.55 -9.63
C LEU A 237 -3.89 1.99 -9.33
N ASN A 238 -3.25 2.60 -8.34
CA ASN A 238 -3.41 4.01 -8.02
C ASN A 238 -2.13 4.78 -8.33
N LEU A 239 -2.20 5.66 -9.33
CA LEU A 239 -1.16 6.60 -9.73
C LEU A 239 -1.66 8.07 -9.61
N CYS A 240 -2.65 8.32 -8.75
CA CYS A 240 -3.18 9.66 -8.52
C CYS A 240 -2.05 10.65 -8.18
N GLY A 241 -2.01 11.79 -8.84
CA GLY A 241 -1.01 12.83 -8.58
C GLY A 241 0.43 12.46 -8.93
N CYS A 242 0.66 11.32 -9.60
CA CYS A 242 2.00 10.95 -10.05
C CYS A 242 2.47 11.80 -11.23
N SER A 243 3.79 11.88 -11.41
CA SER A 243 4.45 12.65 -12.47
C SER A 243 5.69 11.94 -13.00
N GLY A 244 6.27 12.43 -14.11
CA GLY A 244 7.59 12.03 -14.60
C GLY A 244 7.63 10.80 -15.51
N PHE A 245 6.53 10.43 -16.17
CA PHE A 245 6.48 9.33 -17.14
C PHE A 245 5.72 9.71 -18.41
N SER A 246 6.09 9.11 -19.53
CA SER A 246 5.62 9.47 -20.87
C SER A 246 4.29 8.79 -21.24
N GLU A 247 3.63 9.32 -22.29
CA GLU A 247 2.46 8.72 -22.92
C GLU A 247 2.73 7.27 -23.40
N SER A 248 3.94 7.00 -23.92
CA SER A 248 4.31 5.66 -24.36
C SER A 248 4.45 4.66 -23.21
N ALA A 249 4.89 5.12 -22.03
CA ALA A 249 4.97 4.29 -20.84
C ALA A 249 3.57 3.92 -20.32
N VAL A 250 2.65 4.90 -20.30
CA VAL A 250 1.23 4.66 -19.95
C VAL A 250 0.59 3.65 -20.91
N ALA A 251 0.78 3.82 -22.22
CA ALA A 251 0.25 2.90 -23.20
C ALA A 251 0.78 1.47 -23.02
N THR A 252 2.08 1.33 -22.75
CA THR A 252 2.71 0.03 -22.48
C THR A 252 2.12 -0.62 -21.23
N LEU A 253 2.00 0.13 -20.15
CA LEU A 253 1.44 -0.35 -18.87
C LEU A 253 0.03 -0.91 -19.05
N LEU A 254 -0.87 -0.11 -19.63
CA LEU A 254 -2.28 -0.47 -19.78
C LEU A 254 -2.50 -1.60 -20.79
N SER A 255 -1.64 -1.71 -21.83
CA SER A 255 -1.68 -2.83 -22.76
C SER A 255 -1.23 -4.14 -22.12
N SER A 256 -0.30 -4.10 -21.17
CA SER A 256 0.27 -5.30 -20.53
C SER A 256 -0.58 -5.79 -19.36
N CYS A 257 -1.16 -4.87 -18.59
CA CYS A 257 -1.93 -5.21 -17.39
C CYS A 257 -3.41 -5.51 -17.73
N SER A 258 -3.67 -6.57 -18.46
CA SER A 258 -5.00 -6.96 -18.96
C SER A 258 -6.03 -7.37 -17.88
N ARG A 259 -5.60 -7.52 -16.62
CA ARG A 259 -6.45 -7.89 -15.49
C ARG A 259 -6.83 -6.71 -14.59
N LEU A 260 -6.47 -5.48 -14.99
CA LEU A 260 -6.84 -4.29 -14.23
C LEU A 260 -8.36 -4.16 -14.14
N ASP A 261 -8.84 -4.04 -12.91
CA ASP A 261 -10.24 -3.81 -12.52
C ASP A 261 -10.44 -2.36 -12.02
N GLU A 262 -9.48 -1.86 -11.24
CA GLU A 262 -9.52 -0.51 -10.69
C GLU A 262 -8.29 0.28 -11.13
N LEU A 263 -8.52 1.43 -11.78
CA LEU A 263 -7.46 2.34 -12.22
C LEU A 263 -7.74 3.76 -11.78
N ASN A 264 -6.79 4.36 -11.07
CA ASN A 264 -6.80 5.77 -10.73
C ASN A 264 -5.58 6.46 -11.35
N LEU A 265 -5.83 7.35 -12.32
CA LEU A 265 -4.84 8.22 -12.95
C LEU A 265 -5.16 9.71 -12.69
N SER A 266 -6.01 10.02 -11.71
CA SER A 266 -6.44 11.39 -11.46
C SER A 266 -5.27 12.32 -11.07
N TRP A 267 -5.42 13.60 -11.39
CA TRP A 267 -4.50 14.67 -10.94
C TRP A 267 -3.03 14.49 -11.31
N CYS A 268 -2.72 13.70 -12.36
CA CYS A 268 -1.36 13.64 -12.91
C CYS A 268 -1.08 14.94 -13.66
N PHE A 269 -0.48 15.93 -12.99
CA PHE A 269 -0.36 17.31 -13.49
C PHE A 269 0.48 17.43 -14.77
N ASP A 270 1.40 16.51 -15.01
CA ASP A 270 2.23 16.47 -16.22
C ASP A 270 1.49 15.88 -17.44
N PHE A 271 0.28 15.32 -17.23
CA PHE A 271 -0.47 14.72 -18.31
C PHE A 271 -1.01 15.77 -19.26
N THR A 272 -0.61 15.65 -20.50
CA THR A 272 -1.14 16.40 -21.65
C THR A 272 -2.33 15.64 -22.26
N GLU A 273 -2.98 16.24 -23.25
CA GLU A 273 -4.01 15.57 -24.05
C GLU A 273 -3.50 14.24 -24.64
N LYS A 274 -2.23 14.17 -25.10
CA LYS A 274 -1.64 12.94 -25.63
C LYS A 274 -1.54 11.81 -24.59
N HIS A 275 -1.23 12.15 -23.35
CA HIS A 275 -1.20 11.17 -22.26
C HIS A 275 -2.60 10.60 -21.98
N VAL A 276 -3.62 11.47 -21.94
CA VAL A 276 -5.01 11.05 -21.74
C VAL A 276 -5.46 10.17 -22.90
N GLN A 277 -5.22 10.58 -24.14
CA GLN A 277 -5.53 9.79 -25.34
C GLN A 277 -4.83 8.43 -25.33
N ALA A 278 -3.53 8.40 -25.00
CA ALA A 278 -2.78 7.15 -24.88
C ALA A 278 -3.34 6.23 -23.78
N ALA A 279 -3.69 6.79 -22.62
CA ALA A 279 -4.31 6.02 -21.54
C ALA A 279 -5.64 5.43 -22.00
N VAL A 280 -6.54 6.27 -22.51
CA VAL A 280 -7.88 5.87 -22.92
C VAL A 280 -7.87 4.85 -24.06
N ALA A 281 -6.96 5.01 -25.03
CA ALA A 281 -6.82 4.09 -26.15
C ALA A 281 -6.35 2.67 -25.75
N HIS A 282 -5.74 2.52 -24.56
CA HIS A 282 -5.17 1.24 -24.11
C HIS A 282 -5.84 0.68 -22.84
N LEU A 283 -6.94 1.29 -22.37
CA LEU A 283 -7.70 0.77 -21.21
C LEU A 283 -8.10 -0.70 -21.45
N PRO A 284 -7.86 -1.62 -20.53
CA PRO A 284 -8.37 -2.98 -20.62
C PRO A 284 -9.89 -3.01 -20.37
N ASN A 285 -10.57 -3.95 -21.01
CA ASN A 285 -12.04 -4.10 -20.92
C ASN A 285 -12.52 -4.67 -19.58
N THR A 286 -11.58 -5.07 -18.73
CA THR A 286 -11.84 -5.58 -17.37
C THR A 286 -12.12 -4.48 -16.37
N ILE A 287 -11.84 -3.21 -16.71
CA ILE A 287 -11.99 -2.09 -15.78
C ILE A 287 -13.46 -1.88 -15.40
N THR A 288 -13.72 -1.92 -14.10
CA THR A 288 -15.00 -1.59 -13.47
C THR A 288 -14.98 -0.25 -12.74
N GLN A 289 -13.80 0.22 -12.34
CA GLN A 289 -13.63 1.48 -11.63
C GLN A 289 -12.53 2.32 -12.28
N LEU A 290 -12.88 3.50 -12.79
CA LEU A 290 -11.96 4.40 -13.47
C LEU A 290 -12.06 5.81 -12.90
N ASN A 291 -10.91 6.38 -12.50
CA ASN A 291 -10.82 7.78 -12.14
C ASN A 291 -9.84 8.51 -13.06
N LEU A 292 -10.35 9.47 -13.80
CA LEU A 292 -9.63 10.39 -14.67
C LEU A 292 -9.96 11.85 -14.31
N SER A 293 -10.19 12.16 -13.04
CA SER A 293 -10.48 13.53 -12.60
C SER A 293 -9.24 14.43 -12.68
N GLY A 294 -9.45 15.73 -12.83
CA GLY A 294 -8.39 16.73 -12.77
C GLY A 294 -7.78 17.13 -14.11
N TYR A 295 -8.21 16.55 -15.23
CA TYR A 295 -7.59 16.81 -16.54
C TYR A 295 -8.13 18.03 -17.30
N ARG A 296 -9.10 18.71 -16.75
CA ARG A 296 -9.65 19.98 -17.26
C ARG A 296 -9.84 20.00 -18.79
N LYS A 297 -8.88 20.61 -19.52
CA LYS A 297 -8.92 20.74 -20.99
C LYS A 297 -8.36 19.53 -21.73
N ASN A 298 -7.63 18.65 -21.05
CA ASN A 298 -6.89 17.54 -21.68
C ASN A 298 -7.79 16.32 -21.94
N LEU A 299 -8.93 16.20 -21.25
CA LEU A 299 -9.91 15.13 -21.52
C LEU A 299 -11.02 15.66 -22.42
N GLN A 300 -11.15 15.07 -23.60
CA GLN A 300 -12.11 15.49 -24.65
C GLN A 300 -13.33 14.56 -24.69
N LYS A 301 -14.42 15.00 -25.36
CA LYS A 301 -15.60 14.17 -25.60
C LYS A 301 -15.26 12.86 -26.34
N THR A 302 -14.34 12.92 -27.28
CA THR A 302 -13.85 11.73 -28.03
C THR A 302 -13.23 10.67 -27.11
N ASP A 303 -12.55 11.12 -26.06
CA ASP A 303 -11.95 10.24 -25.07
C ASP A 303 -13.03 9.54 -24.26
N LEU A 304 -14.08 10.28 -23.85
CA LEU A 304 -15.24 9.69 -23.18
C LEU A 304 -15.91 8.61 -24.05
N CYS A 305 -16.15 8.86 -25.34
CA CYS A 305 -16.72 7.86 -26.24
C CYS A 305 -15.82 6.62 -26.34
N THR A 306 -14.49 6.79 -26.28
CA THR A 306 -13.54 5.69 -26.31
C THR A 306 -13.55 4.91 -25.00
N ILE A 307 -13.60 5.58 -23.84
CA ILE A 307 -13.73 4.95 -22.52
C ILE A 307 -14.95 4.02 -22.50
N ILE A 308 -16.11 4.56 -22.92
CA ILE A 308 -17.38 3.82 -22.89
C ILE A 308 -17.33 2.58 -23.80
N LYS A 309 -16.74 2.71 -24.97
CA LYS A 309 -16.58 1.58 -25.90
C LYS A 309 -15.61 0.49 -25.36
N ARG A 310 -14.54 0.91 -24.70
CA ARG A 310 -13.52 -0.01 -24.21
C ARG A 310 -13.89 -0.67 -22.88
N CYS A 311 -14.58 0.05 -22.00
CA CYS A 311 -14.91 -0.38 -20.65
C CYS A 311 -16.43 -0.46 -20.44
N PRO A 312 -17.15 -1.37 -21.12
CA PRO A 312 -18.61 -1.47 -21.04
C PRO A 312 -19.12 -1.92 -19.66
N ASN A 313 -18.22 -2.47 -18.82
CA ASN A 313 -18.54 -3.00 -17.49
C ASN A 313 -18.29 -1.98 -16.37
N LEU A 314 -18.09 -0.69 -16.69
CA LEU A 314 -17.86 0.33 -15.68
C LEU A 314 -19.00 0.41 -14.67
N ILE A 315 -18.63 0.35 -13.40
CA ILE A 315 -19.50 0.52 -12.23
C ILE A 315 -19.30 1.91 -11.62
N ARG A 316 -18.04 2.39 -11.61
CA ARG A 316 -17.65 3.71 -11.08
C ARG A 316 -16.83 4.47 -12.11
N LEU A 317 -17.22 5.69 -12.40
CA LEU A 317 -16.51 6.58 -13.31
C LEU A 317 -16.45 7.99 -12.69
N ASP A 318 -15.22 8.50 -12.50
CA ASP A 318 -14.99 9.86 -12.05
C ASP A 318 -14.26 10.65 -13.15
N LEU A 319 -14.92 11.69 -13.65
CA LEU A 319 -14.45 12.62 -14.66
C LEU A 319 -14.51 14.06 -14.15
N SER A 320 -14.47 14.25 -12.84
CA SER A 320 -14.53 15.58 -12.22
C SER A 320 -13.44 16.50 -12.75
N ASP A 321 -13.70 17.81 -12.77
CA ASP A 321 -12.84 18.84 -13.37
C ASP A 321 -12.63 18.75 -14.89
N SER A 322 -13.45 18.02 -15.61
CA SER A 322 -13.39 17.92 -17.09
C SER A 322 -14.25 19.00 -17.73
N ILE A 323 -13.69 20.19 -17.94
CA ILE A 323 -14.44 21.35 -18.45
C ILE A 323 -14.79 21.25 -19.94
N MET A 324 -14.23 20.29 -20.69
CA MET A 324 -14.57 20.06 -22.10
C MET A 324 -15.80 19.18 -22.28
N LEU A 325 -16.29 18.57 -21.20
CA LEU A 325 -17.54 17.80 -21.22
C LEU A 325 -18.74 18.74 -21.11
N LYS A 326 -19.73 18.54 -21.97
CA LYS A 326 -20.96 19.33 -22.06
C LYS A 326 -22.18 18.41 -21.99
N ASN A 327 -23.39 19.02 -21.98
CA ASN A 327 -24.64 18.28 -21.91
C ASN A 327 -24.81 17.23 -23.02
N ASP A 328 -24.20 17.44 -24.18
CA ASP A 328 -24.23 16.52 -25.31
C ASP A 328 -23.44 15.19 -25.05
N CYS A 329 -22.80 15.06 -23.90
CA CYS A 329 -22.15 13.82 -23.43
C CYS A 329 -23.11 12.83 -22.76
N PHE A 330 -24.30 13.29 -22.28
CA PHE A 330 -25.20 12.44 -21.52
C PHE A 330 -25.71 11.20 -22.26
N PRO A 331 -26.06 11.26 -23.55
CA PRO A 331 -26.48 10.08 -24.30
C PRO A 331 -25.43 8.95 -24.27
N GLU A 332 -24.16 9.30 -24.19
CA GLU A 332 -23.08 8.33 -24.17
C GLU A 332 -23.08 7.51 -22.86
N PHE A 333 -23.35 8.14 -21.71
CA PHE A 333 -23.37 7.43 -20.42
C PHE A 333 -24.48 6.38 -20.34
N PHE A 334 -25.58 6.50 -21.11
CA PHE A 334 -26.64 5.50 -21.13
C PHE A 334 -26.21 4.16 -21.74
N GLN A 335 -25.07 4.11 -22.41
CA GLN A 335 -24.49 2.86 -22.93
C GLN A 335 -23.83 2.02 -21.81
N LEU A 336 -23.56 2.62 -20.66
CA LEU A 336 -22.94 1.96 -19.49
C LEU A 336 -24.03 1.32 -18.60
N ASN A 337 -24.44 0.09 -18.92
CA ASN A 337 -25.56 -0.58 -18.24
C ASN A 337 -25.30 -0.90 -16.76
N TYR A 338 -24.05 -0.97 -16.35
CA TYR A 338 -23.62 -1.31 -14.97
C TYR A 338 -23.21 -0.11 -14.15
N LEU A 339 -23.25 1.11 -14.71
CA LEU A 339 -22.79 2.30 -14.03
C LEU A 339 -23.69 2.62 -12.82
N GLN A 340 -23.09 2.67 -11.64
CA GLN A 340 -23.75 2.98 -10.36
C GLN A 340 -23.33 4.34 -9.82
N HIS A 341 -22.07 4.75 -10.09
CA HIS A 341 -21.50 5.99 -9.59
C HIS A 341 -20.85 6.77 -10.73
N LEU A 342 -21.36 7.96 -10.98
CA LEU A 342 -20.80 8.93 -11.92
C LEU A 342 -20.48 10.21 -11.17
N SER A 343 -19.22 10.65 -11.19
CA SER A 343 -18.79 11.92 -10.64
C SER A 343 -18.41 12.87 -11.77
N LEU A 344 -19.07 14.04 -11.80
CA LEU A 344 -18.87 15.12 -12.76
C LEU A 344 -18.71 16.47 -12.03
N SER A 345 -18.16 16.44 -10.82
CA SER A 345 -17.97 17.64 -10.01
C SER A 345 -17.09 18.65 -10.77
N ARG A 346 -17.45 19.93 -10.73
CA ARG A 346 -16.73 21.02 -11.41
C ARG A 346 -16.63 20.88 -12.94
N CYS A 347 -17.52 20.13 -13.57
CA CYS A 347 -17.75 20.15 -15.02
C CYS A 347 -18.75 21.28 -15.34
N TYR A 348 -18.25 22.52 -15.41
CA TYR A 348 -19.06 23.73 -15.39
C TYR A 348 -20.00 23.91 -16.61
N ASP A 349 -19.71 23.25 -17.72
CA ASP A 349 -20.52 23.27 -18.94
C ASP A 349 -21.65 22.21 -18.93
N ILE A 350 -21.77 21.47 -17.83
CA ILE A 350 -22.85 20.51 -17.61
C ILE A 350 -23.93 21.16 -16.74
N ILE A 351 -25.16 21.22 -17.27
CA ILE A 351 -26.32 21.77 -16.58
C ILE A 351 -27.03 20.60 -15.88
N PRO A 352 -27.19 20.63 -14.54
CA PRO A 352 -27.81 19.53 -13.79
C PRO A 352 -29.25 19.21 -14.21
N ASP A 353 -30.02 20.22 -14.63
CA ASP A 353 -31.40 20.04 -15.05
C ASP A 353 -31.58 19.16 -16.29
N THR A 354 -30.51 18.93 -17.05
CA THR A 354 -30.52 18.00 -18.19
C THR A 354 -30.33 16.53 -17.79
N LEU A 355 -30.09 16.26 -16.50
CA LEU A 355 -30.02 14.92 -15.93
C LEU A 355 -31.38 14.37 -15.50
N LEU A 356 -32.40 15.22 -15.43
CA LEU A 356 -33.77 14.89 -15.06
C LEU A 356 -34.61 14.55 -16.30
#